data_d84db7df26d312fbeed047a4730de7a5
#
_entry.id   d84db7df26d312fbeed047a4730de7a5
#
_cell.length_a   1.000
_cell.length_b   1.000
_cell.length_c   1.000
_cell.angle_alpha   90.00
_cell.angle_beta   90.00
_cell.angle_gamma   90.00
#
_symmetry.space_group_name_H-M   'P 1'
#
loop_
_entity.id
_entity.type
_entity.pdbx_description
1 polymer ?
#
loop_
_entity_poly.entity_id
_entity_poly.type
_entity_poly.pdbx_seq_one_letter_code
_entity_poly.pdbx_strand_id
1 'polypeptide(L)'
;MANSSTIRILKAKLQTGSDLSLAVAHLEQDVSNLRCLIIGPPDTPYAFGLFEFKVKVGPAYPSQPPTVRCLTTNGGRCRFNPNIYACGKVCLSILGTWRGERGEQWSIAQGLESVLISIQSLMSCNPYENEPGFETTKITDKEAGEYAQKIHHETLRITVLQRLEQLLQINDDDHTTTVIALNTAPADFDDDGVKEHHSPTDGKEDSTDLEFRPFTDLFKRRFLWYYDAYIKSIDNASMKVKDGKQFENAPFEYSSNDMRGKYAYASLRSRFERVWQALEAEKNTWSKKGKQLLTDQHGTAMNLQHQFDSLRSYYAASDGPSVEISLVDGNPFVWTLTFFGPYDTDLSGAIINVRLHFPVDFPEEQPRVTVLTPLFHHRISPATKALCYFPNKLYDVQNHIESIIATIIDETPSYDPRALVNPDASVLLWGDENCKKTYRRKLRRSVIDCDEL
;
A
#
# COMPACT_ATOMS: atom_id res chain seq x y z
N MET A 1 29.42 9.71 -6.07
CA MET A 1 28.47 10.79 -5.69
C MET A 1 27.69 11.21 -6.93
N ALA A 2 26.37 11.24 -6.85
CA ALA A 2 25.52 11.69 -7.95
C ALA A 2 25.80 13.19 -8.26
N ASN A 3 25.78 13.57 -9.53
CA ASN A 3 26.00 14.95 -9.97
C ASN A 3 24.85 15.85 -9.44
N SER A 4 25.14 17.11 -9.11
CA SER A 4 24.14 18.10 -8.63
C SER A 4 22.91 18.24 -9.53
N SER A 5 23.07 18.10 -10.84
CA SER A 5 21.96 18.08 -11.82
C SER A 5 21.09 16.81 -11.70
N THR A 6 21.68 15.66 -11.46
CA THR A 6 20.96 14.40 -11.24
C THR A 6 20.10 14.48 -9.97
N ILE A 7 20.60 15.06 -8.90
CA ILE A 7 19.87 15.28 -7.63
C ILE A 7 18.66 16.20 -7.88
N ARG A 8 18.83 17.30 -8.64
CA ARG A 8 17.72 18.22 -8.97
C ARG A 8 16.63 17.53 -9.78
N ILE A 9 17.00 16.72 -10.78
CA ILE A 9 16.05 15.99 -11.65
C ILE A 9 15.28 14.96 -10.82
N LEU A 10 15.96 14.22 -9.93
CA LEU A 10 15.32 13.27 -9.03
C LEU A 10 14.36 13.96 -8.06
N LYS A 11 14.79 15.02 -7.38
CA LYS A 11 13.94 15.77 -6.44
C LYS A 11 12.71 16.35 -7.13
N ALA A 12 12.86 16.94 -8.33
CA ALA A 12 11.73 17.50 -9.07
C ALA A 12 10.72 16.43 -9.49
N LYS A 13 11.19 15.23 -9.87
CA LYS A 13 10.31 14.11 -10.27
C LYS A 13 9.69 13.37 -9.08
N LEU A 14 10.33 13.37 -7.91
CA LEU A 14 9.81 12.76 -6.69
C LEU A 14 8.68 13.59 -6.03
N GLN A 15 8.65 14.91 -6.30
CA GLN A 15 7.61 15.80 -5.77
C GLN A 15 6.27 15.73 -6.52
N THR A 16 6.22 15.08 -7.69
CA THR A 16 4.99 14.94 -8.49
C THR A 16 4.13 13.74 -8.11
N GLY A 17 4.42 13.08 -6.98
CA GLY A 17 3.79 11.82 -6.58
C GLY A 17 2.36 11.94 -6.06
N SER A 18 1.39 12.19 -6.96
CA SER A 18 -0.03 11.94 -6.69
C SER A 18 -0.46 10.52 -7.08
N ASP A 19 0.45 9.66 -7.50
CA ASP A 19 0.12 8.30 -7.86
C ASP A 19 -0.08 7.43 -6.62
N LEU A 20 -1.32 6.95 -6.44
CA LEU A 20 -1.71 6.11 -5.30
C LEU A 20 -1.08 4.71 -5.34
N SER A 21 -0.52 4.29 -6.46
CA SER A 21 0.10 2.97 -6.65
C SER A 21 1.63 2.97 -6.52
N LEU A 22 2.25 4.14 -6.48
CA LEU A 22 3.70 4.27 -6.42
C LEU A 22 4.11 5.15 -5.23
N ALA A 23 5.17 4.77 -4.52
CA ALA A 23 5.82 5.62 -3.54
C ALA A 23 7.33 5.51 -3.66
N VAL A 24 8.02 6.62 -3.42
CA VAL A 24 9.49 6.70 -3.49
C VAL A 24 10.02 7.45 -2.28
N ALA A 25 11.05 6.89 -1.67
CA ALA A 25 11.75 7.50 -0.55
C ALA A 25 13.27 7.37 -0.70
N HIS A 26 13.99 8.29 -0.10
CA HIS A 26 15.46 8.29 -0.04
C HIS A 26 15.93 8.83 1.30
N LEU A 27 17.15 8.48 1.69
CA LEU A 27 17.85 9.16 2.78
C LEU A 27 18.34 10.52 2.30
N GLU A 28 18.31 11.54 3.16
CA GLU A 28 18.80 12.87 2.82
C GLU A 28 20.30 12.86 2.44
N GLN A 29 21.07 11.98 3.09
CA GLN A 29 22.51 11.83 2.86
C GLN A 29 22.84 11.09 1.58
N ASP A 30 21.89 10.27 1.05
CA ASP A 30 22.13 9.45 -0.14
C ASP A 30 20.87 9.38 -1.03
N VAL A 31 20.76 10.35 -1.92
CA VAL A 31 19.70 10.43 -2.94
C VAL A 31 19.94 9.49 -4.12
N SER A 32 21.06 8.78 -4.18
CA SER A 32 21.35 7.81 -5.24
C SER A 32 20.81 6.43 -4.94
N ASN A 33 20.51 6.12 -3.68
CA ASN A 33 19.87 4.90 -3.24
C ASN A 33 18.43 5.17 -2.82
N LEU A 34 17.49 4.67 -3.62
CA LEU A 34 16.06 4.89 -3.44
C LEU A 34 15.38 3.61 -2.96
N ARG A 35 14.42 3.77 -2.08
CA ARG A 35 13.39 2.77 -1.81
C ARG A 35 12.15 3.14 -2.60
N CYS A 36 11.62 2.18 -3.34
CA CYS A 36 10.41 2.36 -4.13
C CYS A 36 9.39 1.30 -3.71
N LEU A 37 8.14 1.69 -3.66
CA LEU A 37 7.02 0.81 -3.40
C LEU A 37 6.11 0.84 -4.61
N ILE A 38 5.72 -0.34 -5.08
CA ILE A 38 4.67 -0.54 -6.07
C ILE A 38 3.52 -1.28 -5.39
N ILE A 39 2.32 -0.70 -5.46
CA ILE A 39 1.11 -1.37 -5.03
C ILE A 39 0.57 -2.17 -6.22
N GLY A 40 0.37 -3.46 -6.03
CA GLY A 40 -0.11 -4.35 -7.07
C GLY A 40 -1.46 -3.91 -7.63
N PRO A 41 -1.63 -3.90 -8.96
CA PRO A 41 -2.85 -3.43 -9.61
C PRO A 41 -4.08 -4.24 -9.19
N PRO A 42 -5.25 -3.61 -9.01
CA PRO A 42 -6.50 -4.31 -8.75
C PRO A 42 -6.84 -5.26 -9.91
N ASP A 43 -7.69 -6.24 -9.64
CA ASP A 43 -8.13 -7.27 -10.62
C ASP A 43 -7.01 -8.13 -11.21
N THR A 44 -5.86 -8.19 -10.52
CA THR A 44 -4.72 -9.05 -10.87
C THR A 44 -4.37 -9.97 -9.69
N PRO A 45 -3.55 -11.02 -9.91
CA PRO A 45 -3.01 -11.84 -8.81
C PRO A 45 -2.19 -11.03 -7.79
N TYR A 46 -1.78 -9.84 -8.14
CA TYR A 46 -0.98 -8.93 -7.31
C TYR A 46 -1.82 -7.93 -6.52
N ALA A 47 -3.16 -7.97 -6.64
CA ALA A 47 -4.06 -6.93 -6.17
C ALA A 47 -3.74 -6.46 -4.74
N PHE A 48 -3.46 -5.16 -4.61
CA PHE A 48 -3.11 -4.46 -3.37
C PHE A 48 -1.90 -5.02 -2.61
N GLY A 49 -1.09 -5.88 -3.24
CA GLY A 49 0.20 -6.31 -2.69
C GLY A 49 1.19 -5.16 -2.59
N LEU A 50 2.06 -5.19 -1.60
CA LEU A 50 3.02 -4.15 -1.27
C LEU A 50 4.43 -4.60 -1.68
N PHE A 51 4.86 -4.25 -2.90
CA PHE A 51 6.12 -4.70 -3.49
C PHE A 51 7.20 -3.63 -3.34
N GLU A 52 8.23 -3.92 -2.56
CA GLU A 52 9.37 -3.03 -2.34
C GLU A 52 10.50 -3.30 -3.33
N PHE A 53 11.10 -2.22 -3.82
CA PHE A 53 12.26 -2.25 -4.73
C PHE A 53 13.35 -1.31 -4.21
N LYS A 54 14.60 -1.72 -4.40
CA LYS A 54 15.76 -0.84 -4.29
C LYS A 54 16.14 -0.37 -5.68
N VAL A 55 16.30 0.94 -5.83
CA VAL A 55 16.72 1.56 -7.09
C VAL A 55 17.99 2.35 -6.83
N LYS A 56 19.06 2.02 -7.55
CA LYS A 56 20.34 2.71 -7.46
C LYS A 56 20.60 3.51 -8.75
N VAL A 57 20.81 4.80 -8.57
CA VAL A 57 21.10 5.74 -9.65
C VAL A 57 22.60 5.90 -9.76
N GLY A 58 23.17 5.43 -10.87
CA GLY A 58 24.59 5.53 -11.15
C GLY A 58 25.07 6.93 -11.54
N PRO A 59 26.40 7.18 -11.58
CA PRO A 59 26.94 8.49 -11.91
C PRO A 59 26.66 8.91 -13.36
N ALA A 60 26.36 7.97 -14.24
CA ALA A 60 26.01 8.22 -15.65
C ALA A 60 24.51 8.47 -15.90
N TYR A 61 23.68 8.46 -14.85
CA TYR A 61 22.27 8.80 -14.98
C TYR A 61 22.11 10.29 -15.37
N PRO A 62 21.22 10.69 -16.28
CA PRO A 62 20.22 9.89 -16.99
C PRO A 62 20.68 9.29 -18.32
N SER A 63 21.97 9.35 -18.67
CA SER A 63 22.48 8.73 -19.91
C SER A 63 22.38 7.21 -19.89
N GLN A 64 22.45 6.61 -18.70
CA GLN A 64 22.24 5.20 -18.47
C GLN A 64 21.05 4.97 -17.51
N PRO A 65 20.33 3.84 -17.63
CA PRO A 65 19.25 3.50 -16.72
C PRO A 65 19.74 3.31 -15.29
N PRO A 66 18.85 3.43 -14.28
CA PRO A 66 19.17 3.01 -12.93
C PRO A 66 19.22 1.47 -12.85
N THR A 67 19.87 0.94 -11.82
CA THR A 67 19.75 -0.48 -11.46
C THR A 67 18.58 -0.68 -10.52
N VAL A 68 17.84 -1.77 -10.71
CA VAL A 68 16.66 -2.11 -9.91
C VAL A 68 16.78 -3.51 -9.34
N ARG A 69 16.43 -3.64 -8.06
CA ARG A 69 16.35 -4.95 -7.39
C ARG A 69 15.03 -5.03 -6.60
N CYS A 70 14.27 -6.09 -6.81
CA CYS A 70 13.12 -6.41 -5.99
C CYS A 70 13.58 -6.90 -4.61
N LEU A 71 13.03 -6.32 -3.54
CA LEU A 71 13.33 -6.71 -2.16
C LEU A 71 12.29 -7.70 -1.60
N THR A 72 11.08 -7.68 -2.15
CA THR A 72 9.98 -8.54 -1.72
C THR A 72 10.08 -9.89 -2.41
N THR A 73 10.96 -10.75 -1.92
CA THR A 73 11.29 -12.06 -2.54
C THR A 73 11.21 -13.23 -1.57
N ASN A 74 10.73 -13.01 -0.33
CA ASN A 74 10.73 -14.03 0.71
C ASN A 74 12.14 -14.64 0.95
N GLY A 75 13.15 -13.78 1.06
CA GLY A 75 14.55 -14.25 1.23
C GLY A 75 15.09 -15.01 0.03
N GLY A 76 14.73 -14.60 -1.18
CA GLY A 76 15.22 -15.23 -2.41
C GLY A 76 14.47 -16.51 -2.81
N ARG A 77 13.23 -16.72 -2.30
CA ARG A 77 12.45 -17.95 -2.54
C ARG A 77 11.20 -17.73 -3.39
N CYS A 78 10.79 -16.47 -3.62
CA CYS A 78 9.59 -16.17 -4.35
C CYS A 78 9.89 -15.37 -5.61
N ARG A 79 9.58 -15.96 -6.77
CA ARG A 79 9.59 -15.34 -8.09
C ARG A 79 8.16 -14.89 -8.40
N PHE A 80 7.82 -13.65 -8.09
CA PHE A 80 6.45 -13.15 -8.26
C PHE A 80 6.03 -13.01 -9.72
N ASN A 81 6.97 -12.93 -10.64
CA ASN A 81 6.71 -12.78 -12.07
C ASN A 81 7.88 -13.38 -12.86
N PRO A 82 7.66 -13.93 -14.07
CA PRO A 82 8.74 -14.37 -14.93
C PRO A 82 9.86 -13.34 -15.11
N ASN A 83 9.53 -12.05 -15.11
CA ASN A 83 10.50 -10.95 -15.23
C ASN A 83 11.01 -10.41 -13.88
N ILE A 84 10.46 -10.87 -12.75
CA ILE A 84 10.89 -10.48 -11.39
C ILE A 84 11.38 -11.73 -10.67
N TYR A 85 12.68 -11.98 -10.74
CA TYR A 85 13.31 -13.20 -10.25
C TYR A 85 13.34 -13.30 -8.71
N ALA A 86 13.45 -14.51 -8.20
CA ALA A 86 13.56 -14.75 -6.76
C ALA A 86 14.79 -14.08 -6.15
N CYS A 87 15.91 -14.00 -6.87
CA CYS A 87 17.11 -13.26 -6.45
C CYS A 87 16.95 -11.73 -6.43
N GLY A 88 15.78 -11.22 -6.88
CA GLY A 88 15.48 -9.80 -6.96
C GLY A 88 15.83 -9.12 -8.29
N LYS A 89 16.47 -9.82 -9.24
CA LYS A 89 16.74 -9.29 -10.59
C LYS A 89 15.43 -8.95 -11.28
N VAL A 90 15.38 -7.80 -11.96
CA VAL A 90 14.24 -7.36 -12.78
C VAL A 90 14.67 -7.29 -14.22
N CYS A 91 13.98 -8.04 -15.11
CA CYS A 91 14.26 -8.09 -16.54
C CYS A 91 13.27 -7.20 -17.30
N LEU A 92 13.75 -6.06 -17.79
CA LEU A 92 13.01 -5.11 -18.60
C LEU A 92 13.89 -4.45 -19.66
N SER A 93 13.32 -4.18 -20.83
CA SER A 93 14.00 -3.49 -21.94
C SER A 93 14.46 -2.09 -21.51
N ILE A 94 13.63 -1.35 -20.76
CA ILE A 94 13.96 -0.02 -20.24
C ILE A 94 15.15 -0.03 -19.27
N LEU A 95 15.45 -1.17 -18.63
CA LEU A 95 16.61 -1.32 -17.74
C LEU A 95 17.84 -1.86 -18.46
N GLY A 96 17.71 -2.24 -19.74
CA GLY A 96 18.77 -2.92 -20.48
C GLY A 96 19.06 -4.35 -20.00
N THR A 97 18.20 -4.92 -19.17
CA THR A 97 18.32 -6.27 -18.60
C THR A 97 17.55 -7.32 -19.41
N TRP A 98 16.87 -6.90 -20.47
CA TRP A 98 16.14 -7.73 -21.41
C TRP A 98 16.28 -7.19 -22.84
N ARG A 99 16.24 -8.09 -23.86
CA ARG A 99 16.18 -7.68 -25.25
C ARG A 99 14.77 -7.28 -25.61
N GLY A 100 14.51 -5.98 -25.66
CA GLY A 100 13.26 -5.44 -26.14
C GLY A 100 13.29 -5.05 -27.62
N GLU A 101 12.16 -4.62 -28.13
CA GLU A 101 12.04 -4.06 -29.47
C GLU A 101 12.69 -2.67 -29.56
N ARG A 102 12.88 -2.20 -30.80
CA ARG A 102 13.47 -0.88 -31.05
C ARG A 102 12.52 0.22 -30.52
N GLY A 103 12.98 1.00 -29.54
CA GLY A 103 12.21 2.07 -28.90
C GLY A 103 11.79 1.78 -27.46
N GLU A 104 11.88 0.54 -27.00
CA GLU A 104 11.61 0.17 -25.59
C GLU A 104 12.81 0.39 -24.67
N GLN A 105 13.98 0.59 -25.25
CA GLN A 105 15.22 0.77 -24.51
C GLN A 105 15.26 2.12 -23.80
N TRP A 106 16.11 2.23 -22.79
CA TRP A 106 16.33 3.46 -22.03
C TRP A 106 16.69 4.64 -22.93
N SER A 107 16.07 5.75 -22.66
CA SER A 107 16.43 7.07 -23.22
C SER A 107 16.48 8.12 -22.11
N ILE A 108 17.21 9.21 -22.35
CA ILE A 108 17.33 10.32 -21.40
C ILE A 108 16.01 11.05 -21.11
N ALA A 109 14.99 10.84 -21.95
CA ALA A 109 13.64 11.36 -21.72
C ALA A 109 12.85 10.60 -20.66
N GLN A 110 13.29 9.38 -20.35
CA GLN A 110 12.66 8.54 -19.35
C GLN A 110 13.17 8.86 -17.95
N GLY A 111 12.42 8.41 -16.95
CA GLY A 111 12.77 8.66 -15.56
C GLY A 111 12.40 7.49 -14.65
N LEU A 112 12.58 7.68 -13.36
CA LEU A 112 12.25 6.67 -12.35
C LEU A 112 10.78 6.23 -12.44
N GLU A 113 9.87 7.18 -12.66
CA GLU A 113 8.44 6.87 -12.81
C GLU A 113 8.19 5.93 -14.00
N SER A 114 8.84 6.17 -15.14
CA SER A 114 8.73 5.28 -16.31
C SER A 114 9.18 3.86 -15.98
N VAL A 115 10.25 3.71 -15.19
CA VAL A 115 10.73 2.39 -14.73
C VAL A 115 9.71 1.72 -13.82
N LEU A 116 9.17 2.45 -12.83
CA LEU A 116 8.19 1.88 -11.88
C LEU A 116 6.89 1.48 -12.56
N ILE A 117 6.40 2.30 -13.50
CA ILE A 117 5.22 1.97 -14.32
C ILE A 117 5.50 0.75 -15.20
N SER A 118 6.68 0.63 -15.80
CA SER A 118 7.06 -0.56 -16.58
C SER A 118 7.12 -1.83 -15.73
N ILE A 119 7.59 -1.74 -14.49
CA ILE A 119 7.53 -2.88 -13.55
C ILE A 119 6.09 -3.20 -13.19
N GLN A 120 5.27 -2.19 -12.91
CA GLN A 120 3.86 -2.39 -12.57
C GLN A 120 3.08 -3.03 -13.73
N SER A 121 3.41 -2.71 -14.97
CA SER A 121 2.76 -3.30 -16.16
C SER A 121 3.00 -4.79 -16.30
N LEU A 122 4.09 -5.35 -15.75
CA LEU A 122 4.32 -6.79 -15.67
C LEU A 122 3.32 -7.49 -14.73
N MET A 123 2.75 -6.75 -13.79
CA MET A 123 1.78 -7.28 -12.81
C MET A 123 0.37 -7.35 -13.43
N SER A 124 0.27 -8.02 -14.57
CA SER A 124 -0.98 -8.20 -15.33
C SER A 124 -1.90 -9.26 -14.69
N CYS A 125 -3.11 -9.41 -15.22
CA CYS A 125 -4.04 -10.46 -14.81
C CYS A 125 -3.55 -11.87 -15.21
N ASN A 126 -2.67 -11.97 -16.22
CA ASN A 126 -2.06 -13.22 -16.69
C ASN A 126 -0.53 -13.14 -16.65
N PRO A 127 0.11 -13.25 -15.48
CA PRO A 127 1.57 -13.16 -15.39
C PRO A 127 2.31 -14.31 -16.12
N TYR A 128 1.63 -15.39 -16.43
CA TYR A 128 2.19 -16.56 -17.12
C TYR A 128 2.69 -16.22 -18.53
N GLU A 129 2.00 -15.31 -19.22
CA GLU A 129 2.36 -14.87 -20.57
C GLU A 129 3.68 -14.09 -20.67
N ASN A 130 4.21 -13.63 -19.53
CA ASN A 130 5.49 -12.93 -19.49
C ASN A 130 6.71 -13.86 -19.65
N GLU A 131 6.51 -15.19 -19.55
CA GLU A 131 7.61 -16.15 -19.80
C GLU A 131 7.75 -16.39 -21.31
N PRO A 132 8.96 -16.28 -21.86
CA PRO A 132 9.22 -16.56 -23.27
C PRO A 132 8.74 -17.94 -23.71
N GLY A 133 8.01 -17.98 -24.81
CA GLY A 133 7.39 -19.18 -25.35
C GLY A 133 5.98 -19.48 -24.83
N PHE A 134 5.46 -18.66 -23.89
CA PHE A 134 4.12 -18.80 -23.32
C PHE A 134 3.23 -17.58 -23.58
N GLU A 135 3.60 -16.69 -24.47
CA GLU A 135 2.92 -15.40 -24.75
C GLU A 135 1.46 -15.58 -25.26
N THR A 136 1.15 -16.77 -25.76
CA THR A 136 -0.21 -17.08 -26.25
C THR A 136 -1.09 -17.84 -25.25
N THR A 137 -0.54 -18.19 -24.07
CA THR A 137 -1.25 -18.92 -23.02
C THR A 137 -2.33 -18.03 -22.39
N LYS A 138 -3.55 -18.50 -22.33
CA LYS A 138 -4.66 -17.71 -21.76
C LYS A 138 -4.79 -17.95 -20.26
N ILE A 139 -5.24 -16.94 -19.53
CA ILE A 139 -5.52 -17.08 -18.09
C ILE A 139 -6.58 -18.17 -17.78
N THR A 140 -7.39 -18.54 -18.75
CA THR A 140 -8.38 -19.63 -18.66
C THR A 140 -7.74 -21.01 -18.77
N ASP A 141 -6.50 -21.11 -19.24
CA ASP A 141 -5.78 -22.36 -19.33
C ASP A 141 -5.37 -22.81 -17.93
N LYS A 142 -5.39 -24.11 -17.69
CA LYS A 142 -5.22 -24.67 -16.35
C LYS A 142 -3.92 -24.20 -15.68
N GLU A 143 -2.81 -24.28 -16.39
CA GLU A 143 -1.48 -23.97 -15.89
C GLU A 143 -1.35 -22.48 -15.53
N ALA A 144 -1.81 -21.59 -16.40
CA ALA A 144 -1.83 -20.15 -16.15
C ALA A 144 -2.74 -19.80 -14.97
N GLY A 145 -3.91 -20.43 -14.87
CA GLY A 145 -4.82 -20.24 -13.74
C GLY A 145 -4.23 -20.71 -12.41
N GLU A 146 -3.55 -21.87 -12.37
CA GLU A 146 -2.87 -22.38 -11.18
C GLU A 146 -1.68 -21.51 -10.78
N TYR A 147 -0.91 -21.02 -11.74
CA TYR A 147 0.18 -20.07 -11.49
C TYR A 147 -0.36 -18.75 -10.92
N ALA A 148 -1.40 -18.16 -11.51
CA ALA A 148 -2.02 -16.93 -11.03
C ALA A 148 -2.58 -17.10 -9.60
N GLN A 149 -3.19 -18.24 -9.27
CA GLN A 149 -3.67 -18.53 -7.91
C GLN A 149 -2.52 -18.64 -6.90
N LYS A 150 -1.40 -19.25 -7.28
CA LYS A 150 -0.19 -19.31 -6.45
C LYS A 150 0.36 -17.91 -6.19
N ILE A 151 0.53 -17.10 -7.24
CA ILE A 151 0.98 -15.70 -7.10
C ILE A 151 0.04 -14.91 -6.20
N HIS A 152 -1.28 -15.05 -6.35
CA HIS A 152 -2.25 -14.38 -5.49
C HIS A 152 -2.10 -14.78 -4.01
N HIS A 153 -1.98 -16.07 -3.71
CA HIS A 153 -1.78 -16.55 -2.34
C HIS A 153 -0.48 -15.97 -1.74
N GLU A 154 0.63 -16.02 -2.48
CA GLU A 154 1.91 -15.52 -2.03
C GLU A 154 1.95 -13.99 -1.94
N THR A 155 1.21 -13.28 -2.77
CA THR A 155 1.01 -11.84 -2.65
C THR A 155 0.41 -11.50 -1.27
N LEU A 156 -0.68 -12.13 -0.89
CA LEU A 156 -1.30 -11.91 0.43
C LEU A 156 -0.37 -12.30 1.57
N ARG A 157 0.29 -13.46 1.46
CA ARG A 157 1.12 -14.02 2.51
C ARG A 157 2.41 -13.22 2.73
N ILE A 158 3.13 -12.89 1.66
CA ILE A 158 4.48 -12.31 1.73
C ILE A 158 4.41 -10.78 1.73
N THR A 159 3.77 -10.20 0.70
CA THR A 159 3.85 -8.77 0.47
C THR A 159 3.03 -7.97 1.48
N VAL A 160 1.96 -8.56 2.02
CA VAL A 160 1.07 -7.90 2.99
C VAL A 160 1.32 -8.41 4.41
N LEU A 161 1.03 -9.69 4.68
CA LEU A 161 1.06 -10.22 6.05
C LEU A 161 2.46 -10.29 6.63
N GLN A 162 3.38 -11.02 6.00
CA GLN A 162 4.72 -11.21 6.54
C GLN A 162 5.41 -9.88 6.85
N ARG A 163 5.20 -8.88 6.00
CA ARG A 163 5.78 -7.55 6.20
C ARG A 163 5.17 -6.83 7.39
N LEU A 164 3.84 -6.84 7.52
CA LEU A 164 3.15 -6.18 8.63
C LEU A 164 3.38 -6.89 9.96
N GLU A 165 3.41 -8.22 9.97
CA GLU A 165 3.72 -9.01 11.17
C GLU A 165 5.14 -8.68 11.68
N GLN A 166 6.13 -8.55 10.79
CA GLN A 166 7.48 -8.11 11.15
C GLN A 166 7.49 -6.69 11.74
N LEU A 167 6.75 -5.75 11.12
CA LEU A 167 6.66 -4.36 11.58
C LEU A 167 5.95 -4.23 12.95
N LEU A 168 4.94 -5.07 13.17
CA LEU A 168 4.14 -5.08 14.39
C LEU A 168 4.68 -6.06 15.46
N GLN A 169 5.78 -6.77 15.16
CA GLN A 169 6.40 -7.76 16.04
C GLN A 169 5.42 -8.87 16.47
N ILE A 170 4.51 -9.26 15.57
CA ILE A 170 3.59 -10.36 15.81
C ILE A 170 4.33 -11.67 15.56
N ASN A 171 4.51 -12.47 16.61
CA ASN A 171 5.13 -13.79 16.49
C ASN A 171 4.14 -14.77 15.86
N ASP A 172 4.62 -15.55 14.90
CA ASP A 172 3.84 -16.63 14.29
C ASP A 172 4.01 -17.87 15.17
N ASP A 173 2.93 -18.31 15.83
CA ASP A 173 2.92 -19.54 16.63
C ASP A 173 2.97 -20.81 15.77
N ASP A 174 2.88 -20.67 14.45
CA ASP A 174 2.91 -21.77 13.50
C ASP A 174 4.36 -21.98 13.01
N HIS A 175 5.07 -22.92 13.63
CA HIS A 175 6.49 -23.28 13.44
C HIS A 175 6.91 -23.67 12.00
N THR A 176 6.15 -23.33 10.97
CA THR A 176 6.44 -23.62 9.57
C THR A 176 7.14 -22.49 8.83
N THR A 177 7.29 -21.31 9.44
CA THR A 177 8.05 -20.22 8.82
C THR A 177 9.34 -20.01 9.59
N THR A 178 10.39 -20.73 9.22
CA THR A 178 11.76 -20.45 9.67
C THR A 178 12.04 -18.97 9.39
N VAL A 179 12.21 -18.18 10.44
CA VAL A 179 12.74 -16.82 10.36
C VAL A 179 14.16 -16.93 9.82
N ILE A 180 14.29 -16.88 8.50
CA ILE A 180 15.60 -16.73 7.88
C ILE A 180 15.89 -15.24 7.90
N ALA A 181 16.88 -14.89 8.71
CA ALA A 181 17.45 -13.56 8.73
C ALA A 181 17.60 -13.03 7.30
N LEU A 182 17.22 -11.77 7.08
CA LEU A 182 17.37 -11.02 5.83
C LEU A 182 18.84 -10.92 5.32
N ASN A 183 19.77 -11.68 5.89
CA ASN A 183 21.21 -11.48 5.83
C ASN A 183 21.99 -12.54 5.03
N THR A 184 21.35 -13.38 4.24
CA THR A 184 22.13 -14.20 3.31
C THR A 184 21.78 -13.80 1.88
N ALA A 185 22.68 -13.04 1.26
CA ALA A 185 22.68 -12.89 -0.19
C ALA A 185 22.74 -14.30 -0.80
N PRO A 186 21.82 -14.69 -1.70
CA PRO A 186 21.95 -15.93 -2.43
C PRO A 186 23.21 -15.85 -3.30
N ALA A 187 23.96 -16.93 -3.37
CA ALA A 187 25.08 -17.04 -4.30
C ALA A 187 24.59 -16.73 -5.73
N ASP A 188 25.41 -15.97 -6.45
CA ASP A 188 25.18 -15.61 -7.85
C ASP A 188 25.14 -16.89 -8.70
N PHE A 189 23.95 -17.28 -9.13
CA PHE A 189 23.75 -18.29 -10.17
C PHE A 189 23.03 -17.65 -11.34
N ASP A 190 23.77 -17.44 -12.42
CA ASP A 190 23.21 -17.05 -13.71
C ASP A 190 22.59 -18.29 -14.36
N ASP A 191 21.30 -18.16 -14.73
CA ASP A 191 20.50 -19.22 -15.36
C ASP A 191 20.95 -19.53 -16.83
N ASP A 192 21.77 -18.65 -17.40
CA ASP A 192 22.22 -18.73 -18.80
C ASP A 192 23.65 -19.27 -18.99
N GLY A 193 24.32 -19.75 -17.95
CA GLY A 193 25.65 -20.37 -18.06
C GLY A 193 26.77 -19.43 -18.54
N VAL A 194 26.55 -18.13 -18.61
CA VAL A 194 27.57 -17.13 -18.96
C VAL A 194 28.16 -16.56 -17.67
N LYS A 195 29.40 -16.92 -17.42
CA LYS A 195 30.22 -16.34 -16.35
C LYS A 195 30.50 -14.88 -16.68
N GLU A 196 29.64 -13.96 -16.23
CA GLU A 196 30.03 -12.56 -16.15
C GLU A 196 30.98 -12.36 -14.95
N HIS A 197 32.20 -11.96 -15.22
CA HIS A 197 33.19 -11.55 -14.24
C HIS A 197 32.70 -10.22 -13.58
N HIS A 198 31.91 -10.33 -12.55
CA HIS A 198 31.71 -9.19 -11.64
C HIS A 198 32.81 -9.19 -10.59
N SER A 199 33.51 -8.06 -10.51
CA SER A 199 34.53 -7.80 -9.50
C SER A 199 33.93 -7.92 -8.09
N PRO A 200 34.61 -8.54 -7.10
CA PRO A 200 34.08 -8.79 -5.76
C PRO A 200 34.11 -7.56 -4.82
N THR A 201 33.66 -6.39 -5.28
CA THR A 201 33.74 -5.15 -4.49
C THR A 201 32.41 -4.58 -3.99
N ASP A 202 31.24 -5.19 -4.33
CA ASP A 202 29.93 -4.64 -3.94
C ASP A 202 29.16 -5.48 -2.87
N GLY A 203 29.83 -6.28 -2.08
CA GLY A 203 29.23 -7.29 -1.17
C GLY A 203 29.12 -6.91 0.30
N LYS A 204 29.14 -5.64 0.70
CA LYS A 204 28.70 -5.21 2.04
C LYS A 204 27.46 -4.37 1.90
N GLU A 205 26.29 -4.97 2.15
CA GLU A 205 25.08 -4.18 2.45
C GLU A 205 25.42 -3.31 3.66
N ASP A 206 25.33 -2.00 3.47
CA ASP A 206 25.57 -1.01 4.50
C ASP A 206 24.51 -1.23 5.60
N SER A 207 24.91 -1.33 6.87
CA SER A 207 23.99 -1.57 7.99
C SER A 207 22.88 -0.51 8.07
N THR A 208 23.11 0.68 7.55
CA THR A 208 22.13 1.78 7.45
C THR A 208 20.97 1.46 6.48
N ASP A 209 21.21 0.59 5.49
CA ASP A 209 20.20 0.21 4.49
C ASP A 209 19.14 -0.76 5.08
N LEU A 210 19.50 -1.53 6.10
CA LEU A 210 18.61 -2.45 6.83
C LEU A 210 17.64 -1.72 7.76
N GLU A 211 18.02 -0.55 8.28
CA GLU A 211 17.22 0.26 9.19
C GLU A 211 16.26 1.20 8.46
N PHE A 212 16.52 1.54 7.20
CA PHE A 212 15.69 2.46 6.42
C PHE A 212 14.39 1.80 5.95
N ARG A 213 13.29 2.07 6.67
CA ARG A 213 11.94 1.51 6.43
C ARG A 213 10.91 2.63 6.19
N PRO A 214 11.02 3.38 5.10
CA PRO A 214 10.25 4.62 4.90
C PRO A 214 8.75 4.41 4.71
N PHE A 215 8.30 3.20 4.39
CA PHE A 215 6.91 2.92 4.05
C PHE A 215 6.11 2.28 5.19
N THR A 216 6.65 2.22 6.41
CA THR A 216 6.00 1.56 7.57
C THR A 216 4.59 2.08 7.81
N ASP A 217 4.43 3.41 7.91
CA ASP A 217 3.11 4.04 8.09
C ASP A 217 2.19 3.80 6.89
N LEU A 218 2.74 3.91 5.68
CA LEU A 218 1.97 3.68 4.45
C LEU A 218 1.42 2.26 4.39
N PHE A 219 2.19 1.24 4.78
CA PHE A 219 1.74 -0.15 4.84
C PHE A 219 0.57 -0.32 5.82
N LYS A 220 0.69 0.24 7.03
CA LYS A 220 -0.37 0.18 8.05
C LYS A 220 -1.67 0.84 7.57
N ARG A 221 -1.59 2.03 6.98
CA ARG A 221 -2.78 2.74 6.44
C ARG A 221 -3.40 1.99 5.27
N ARG A 222 -2.59 1.52 4.32
CA ARG A 222 -3.09 0.76 3.15
C ARG A 222 -3.74 -0.54 3.57
N PHE A 223 -3.20 -1.25 4.55
CA PHE A 223 -3.80 -2.44 5.10
C PHE A 223 -5.22 -2.18 5.65
N LEU A 224 -5.38 -1.12 6.44
CA LEU A 224 -6.70 -0.76 7.00
C LEU A 224 -7.70 -0.37 5.90
N TRP A 225 -7.26 0.30 4.84
CA TRP A 225 -8.11 0.66 3.71
C TRP A 225 -8.52 -0.56 2.87
N TYR A 226 -7.59 -1.46 2.58
CA TYR A 226 -7.84 -2.61 1.70
C TYR A 226 -8.30 -3.87 2.43
N TYR A 227 -8.52 -3.81 3.74
CA TYR A 227 -8.86 -4.98 4.56
C TYR A 227 -10.05 -5.76 3.99
N ASP A 228 -11.16 -5.09 3.67
CA ASP A 228 -12.35 -5.75 3.11
C ASP A 228 -12.09 -6.37 1.73
N ALA A 229 -11.26 -5.74 0.91
CA ALA A 229 -10.84 -6.28 -0.38
C ALA A 229 -10.00 -7.55 -0.21
N TYR A 230 -9.06 -7.57 0.76
CA TYR A 230 -8.27 -8.77 1.08
C TYR A 230 -9.16 -9.90 1.56
N ILE A 231 -10.07 -9.65 2.51
CA ILE A 231 -10.96 -10.69 3.05
C ILE A 231 -11.85 -11.25 1.95
N LYS A 232 -12.47 -10.38 1.14
CA LYS A 232 -13.29 -10.83 0.00
C LYS A 232 -12.48 -11.64 -1.01
N SER A 233 -11.24 -11.27 -1.26
CA SER A 233 -10.32 -11.98 -2.15
C SER A 233 -9.97 -13.37 -1.60
N ILE A 234 -9.67 -13.48 -0.29
CA ILE A 234 -9.43 -14.75 0.41
C ILE A 234 -10.66 -15.66 0.33
N ASP A 235 -11.85 -15.13 0.62
CA ASP A 235 -13.10 -15.90 0.59
C ASP A 235 -13.37 -16.45 -0.82
N ASN A 236 -13.20 -15.62 -1.84
CA ASN A 236 -13.35 -16.05 -3.24
C ASN A 236 -12.32 -17.11 -3.67
N ALA A 237 -11.09 -16.99 -3.21
CA ALA A 237 -10.02 -17.93 -3.54
C ALA A 237 -10.20 -19.27 -2.80
N SER A 238 -10.64 -19.25 -1.55
CA SER A 238 -10.91 -20.46 -0.75
C SER A 238 -12.04 -21.33 -1.33
N MET A 239 -12.97 -20.71 -2.05
CA MET A 239 -14.01 -21.48 -2.78
C MET A 239 -13.45 -22.23 -3.99
N LYS A 240 -12.36 -21.77 -4.59
CA LYS A 240 -11.75 -22.35 -5.79
C LYS A 240 -10.70 -23.41 -5.46
N VAL A 241 -9.95 -23.23 -4.37
CA VAL A 241 -8.83 -24.11 -3.99
C VAL A 241 -8.93 -24.47 -2.52
N LYS A 242 -8.86 -25.78 -2.23
CA LYS A 242 -8.88 -26.30 -0.85
C LYS A 242 -7.55 -26.04 -0.15
N ASP A 243 -7.63 -25.66 1.12
CA ASP A 243 -6.47 -25.58 1.99
C ASP A 243 -5.74 -26.94 2.06
N GLY A 244 -4.40 -26.87 2.10
CA GLY A 244 -3.54 -28.04 2.10
C GLY A 244 -3.16 -28.55 0.70
N LYS A 245 -3.83 -28.11 -0.40
CA LYS A 245 -3.38 -28.43 -1.76
C LYS A 245 -1.98 -27.83 -1.97
N GLN A 246 -1.06 -28.63 -2.48
CA GLN A 246 0.28 -28.17 -2.84
C GLN A 246 0.21 -27.20 -4.03
N PHE A 247 1.17 -26.28 -4.08
CA PHE A 247 1.37 -25.46 -5.28
C PHE A 247 1.83 -26.32 -6.45
N GLU A 248 1.27 -26.09 -7.61
CA GLU A 248 1.77 -26.67 -8.85
C GLU A 248 2.87 -25.77 -9.42
N ASN A 249 3.95 -26.38 -9.87
CA ASN A 249 5.03 -25.66 -10.51
C ASN A 249 4.73 -25.44 -11.99
N ALA A 250 4.94 -24.21 -12.46
CA ALA A 250 4.95 -23.93 -13.88
C ALA A 250 6.21 -24.57 -14.55
N PRO A 251 6.18 -24.89 -15.84
CA PRO A 251 7.32 -25.51 -16.53
C PRO A 251 8.63 -24.72 -16.43
N PHE A 252 8.54 -23.41 -16.22
CA PHE A 252 9.69 -22.51 -16.07
C PHE A 252 10.12 -22.31 -14.62
N GLU A 253 9.47 -22.98 -13.64
CA GLU A 253 9.85 -22.96 -12.24
C GLU A 253 10.64 -24.23 -11.90
N TYR A 254 11.94 -24.10 -11.75
CA TYR A 254 12.85 -25.21 -11.43
C TYR A 254 13.94 -24.76 -10.45
N SER A 255 14.46 -25.71 -9.68
CA SER A 255 15.58 -25.59 -8.74
C SER A 255 15.68 -24.28 -7.94
N SER A 256 16.24 -23.22 -8.51
CA SER A 256 16.48 -21.93 -7.86
C SER A 256 15.23 -21.04 -7.74
N ASN A 257 14.20 -21.30 -8.56
CA ASN A 257 12.96 -20.52 -8.62
C ASN A 257 11.72 -21.32 -8.17
N ASP A 258 11.92 -22.41 -7.46
CA ASP A 258 10.85 -23.32 -7.02
C ASP A 258 10.11 -22.73 -5.81
N MET A 259 8.90 -22.23 -6.05
CA MET A 259 7.98 -21.75 -5.00
C MET A 259 7.19 -22.91 -4.41
N ARG A 260 7.84 -23.75 -3.60
CA ARG A 260 7.16 -24.84 -2.89
C ARG A 260 6.29 -24.31 -1.76
N GLY A 261 5.12 -24.88 -1.61
CA GLY A 261 4.19 -24.51 -0.55
C GLY A 261 2.83 -25.13 -0.74
N LYS A 262 1.91 -24.72 0.11
CA LYS A 262 0.51 -25.15 0.08
C LYS A 262 -0.42 -23.96 0.29
N TYR A 263 -1.61 -24.04 -0.27
CA TYR A 263 -2.66 -23.07 0.00
C TYR A 263 -3.14 -23.19 1.45
N ALA A 264 -3.32 -22.05 2.12
CA ALA A 264 -3.70 -21.97 3.54
C ALA A 264 -4.58 -20.71 3.79
N TYR A 265 -5.68 -20.57 3.06
CA TYR A 265 -6.54 -19.39 3.10
C TYR A 265 -7.19 -19.16 4.47
N ALA A 266 -7.55 -20.21 5.20
CA ALA A 266 -8.06 -20.08 6.56
C ALA A 266 -7.01 -19.47 7.50
N SER A 267 -5.76 -19.91 7.40
CA SER A 267 -4.64 -19.33 8.16
C SER A 267 -4.41 -17.86 7.76
N LEU A 268 -4.41 -17.55 6.45
CA LEU A 268 -4.29 -16.16 5.99
C LEU A 268 -5.37 -15.28 6.62
N ARG A 269 -6.64 -15.70 6.59
CA ARG A 269 -7.75 -14.95 7.18
C ARG A 269 -7.52 -14.64 8.66
N SER A 270 -7.13 -15.63 9.46
CA SER A 270 -6.83 -15.44 10.89
C SER A 270 -5.65 -14.49 11.12
N ARG A 271 -4.63 -14.54 10.26
CA ARG A 271 -3.48 -13.64 10.32
C ARG A 271 -3.86 -12.20 9.97
N PHE A 272 -4.71 -11.98 8.95
CA PHE A 272 -5.26 -10.66 8.62
C PHE A 272 -6.02 -10.06 9.81
N GLU A 273 -6.82 -10.86 10.51
CA GLU A 273 -7.54 -10.41 11.70
C GLU A 273 -6.58 -10.04 12.84
N ARG A 274 -5.55 -10.85 13.12
CA ARG A 274 -4.52 -10.53 14.13
C ARG A 274 -3.78 -9.23 13.83
N VAL A 275 -3.41 -8.99 12.57
CA VAL A 275 -2.77 -7.73 12.15
C VAL A 275 -3.72 -6.54 12.37
N TRP A 276 -4.99 -6.67 12.02
CA TRP A 276 -5.98 -5.63 12.27
C TRP A 276 -6.10 -5.32 13.76
N GLN A 277 -6.25 -6.34 14.61
CA GLN A 277 -6.34 -6.18 16.07
C GLN A 277 -5.09 -5.50 16.65
N ALA A 278 -3.91 -5.83 16.14
CA ALA A 278 -2.66 -5.18 16.56
C ALA A 278 -2.63 -3.69 16.19
N LEU A 279 -3.12 -3.32 15.00
CA LEU A 279 -3.24 -1.92 14.57
C LEU A 279 -4.28 -1.15 15.39
N GLU A 280 -5.38 -1.79 15.80
CA GLU A 280 -6.35 -1.19 16.73
C GLU A 280 -5.72 -0.95 18.13
N ALA A 281 -4.94 -1.93 18.63
CA ALA A 281 -4.22 -1.78 19.90
C ALA A 281 -3.15 -0.67 19.84
N GLU A 282 -2.51 -0.47 18.68
CA GLU A 282 -1.55 0.62 18.45
C GLU A 282 -2.19 2.00 18.67
N LYS A 283 -3.39 2.24 18.13
CA LYS A 283 -4.14 3.49 18.33
C LYS A 283 -4.41 3.77 19.83
N ASN A 284 -4.76 2.74 20.60
CA ASN A 284 -4.96 2.86 22.03
C ASN A 284 -3.66 3.19 22.77
N THR A 285 -2.53 2.66 22.30
CA THR A 285 -1.21 2.96 22.84
C THR A 285 -0.84 4.43 22.58
N TRP A 286 -1.11 4.95 21.38
CA TRP A 286 -0.89 6.37 21.06
C TRP A 286 -1.69 7.28 21.98
N SER A 287 -2.97 6.96 22.21
CA SER A 287 -3.82 7.73 23.10
C SER A 287 -3.30 7.80 24.52
N LYS A 288 -2.78 6.68 25.05
CA LYS A 288 -2.18 6.62 26.40
C LYS A 288 -0.88 7.39 26.48
N LYS A 289 0.05 7.17 25.54
CA LYS A 289 1.32 7.88 25.46
C LYS A 289 1.11 9.38 25.25
N GLY A 290 0.13 9.75 24.42
CA GLY A 290 -0.20 11.15 24.15
C GLY A 290 -0.61 11.93 25.40
N LYS A 291 -1.41 11.34 26.31
CA LYS A 291 -1.72 11.96 27.60
C LYS A 291 -0.48 12.21 28.46
N GLN A 292 0.48 11.30 28.45
CA GLN A 292 1.75 11.48 29.16
C GLN A 292 2.59 12.59 28.52
N LEU A 293 2.74 12.58 27.19
CA LEU A 293 3.49 13.60 26.46
C LEU A 293 2.91 15.01 26.66
N LEU A 294 1.60 15.14 26.84
CA LEU A 294 0.98 16.42 27.18
C LEU A 294 1.44 16.89 28.58
N THR A 295 1.46 16.00 29.57
CA THR A 295 1.95 16.31 30.92
C THR A 295 3.41 16.72 30.91
N ASP A 296 4.22 16.06 30.09
CA ASP A 296 5.66 16.32 29.93
C ASP A 296 5.95 17.54 29.02
N GLN A 297 4.93 18.22 28.52
CA GLN A 297 5.02 19.37 27.60
C GLN A 297 5.84 19.07 26.34
N HIS A 298 5.73 17.85 25.81
CA HIS A 298 6.45 17.44 24.60
C HIS A 298 6.00 18.23 23.38
N GLY A 299 6.94 18.52 22.44
CA GLY A 299 6.69 19.39 21.29
C GLY A 299 5.52 18.97 20.41
N THR A 300 5.36 17.67 20.12
CA THR A 300 4.22 17.15 19.32
C THR A 300 2.88 17.37 20.04
N ALA A 301 2.83 17.12 21.36
CA ALA A 301 1.61 17.34 22.16
C ALA A 301 1.21 18.83 22.16
N MET A 302 2.18 19.71 22.37
CA MET A 302 1.94 21.16 22.36
C MET A 302 1.54 21.68 20.98
N ASN A 303 2.13 21.14 19.92
CA ASN A 303 1.78 21.49 18.55
C ASN A 303 0.34 21.07 18.22
N LEU A 304 -0.06 19.83 18.53
CA LEU A 304 -1.44 19.35 18.31
C LEU A 304 -2.45 20.15 19.15
N GLN A 305 -2.14 20.49 20.40
CA GLN A 305 -2.98 21.34 21.24
C GLN A 305 -3.15 22.74 20.63
N HIS A 306 -2.06 23.34 20.17
CA HIS A 306 -2.11 24.67 19.53
C HIS A 306 -2.94 24.65 18.23
N GLN A 307 -2.76 23.62 17.38
CA GLN A 307 -3.57 23.47 16.17
C GLN A 307 -5.06 23.28 16.51
N PHE A 308 -5.36 22.52 17.57
CA PHE A 308 -6.73 22.33 18.04
C PHE A 308 -7.37 23.65 18.47
N ASP A 309 -6.72 24.43 19.34
CA ASP A 309 -7.24 25.69 19.86
C ASP A 309 -7.47 26.72 18.74
N SER A 310 -6.53 26.78 17.79
CA SER A 310 -6.63 27.63 16.60
C SER A 310 -7.82 27.24 15.72
N LEU A 311 -7.95 25.94 15.40
CA LEU A 311 -9.02 25.43 14.52
C LEU A 311 -10.39 25.50 15.18
N ARG A 312 -10.47 25.28 16.50
CA ARG A 312 -11.71 25.45 17.25
C ARG A 312 -12.23 26.90 17.17
N SER A 313 -11.32 27.86 17.30
CA SER A 313 -11.67 29.29 17.17
C SER A 313 -12.05 29.62 15.70
N TYR A 314 -11.36 29.07 14.73
CA TYR A 314 -11.64 29.26 13.31
C TYR A 314 -13.05 28.75 12.94
N TYR A 315 -13.39 27.50 13.30
CA TYR A 315 -14.71 26.94 12.99
C TYR A 315 -15.84 27.60 13.76
N ALA A 316 -15.59 28.05 15.01
CA ALA A 316 -16.60 28.80 15.78
C ALA A 316 -16.93 30.20 15.22
N ALA A 317 -16.00 30.80 14.50
CA ALA A 317 -16.18 32.12 13.86
C ALA A 317 -16.65 32.01 12.39
N SER A 318 -16.70 30.81 11.81
CA SER A 318 -17.08 30.60 10.41
C SER A 318 -18.57 30.62 10.21
N ASP A 319 -19.08 31.42 9.25
CA ASP A 319 -20.48 31.41 8.78
C ASP A 319 -20.77 30.21 7.82
N GLY A 320 -19.81 29.31 7.63
CA GLY A 320 -19.93 28.14 6.77
C GLY A 320 -20.71 26.97 7.38
N PRO A 321 -20.73 25.80 6.72
CA PRO A 321 -21.32 24.58 7.26
C PRO A 321 -20.78 24.31 8.66
N SER A 322 -21.67 23.96 9.60
CA SER A 322 -21.30 23.73 11.00
C SER A 322 -20.33 22.55 11.10
N VAL A 323 -19.07 22.85 11.42
CA VAL A 323 -18.02 21.89 11.71
C VAL A 323 -17.63 22.05 13.18
N GLU A 324 -17.76 20.99 13.94
CA GLU A 324 -17.38 20.96 15.34
C GLU A 324 -16.19 20.01 15.54
N ILE A 325 -15.20 20.44 16.29
CA ILE A 325 -14.08 19.61 16.73
C ILE A 325 -14.01 19.59 18.26
N SER A 326 -13.69 18.42 18.80
CA SER A 326 -13.51 18.22 20.22
C SER A 326 -12.40 17.25 20.52
N LEU A 327 -11.77 17.38 21.70
CA LEU A 327 -10.79 16.43 22.20
C LEU A 327 -11.48 15.36 23.05
N VAL A 328 -11.10 14.10 22.83
CA VAL A 328 -11.58 13.01 23.68
C VAL A 328 -10.83 13.03 25.00
N ASP A 329 -11.56 13.22 26.10
CA ASP A 329 -10.98 13.34 27.45
C ASP A 329 -9.85 14.38 27.56
N GLY A 330 -9.93 15.47 26.79
CA GLY A 330 -8.90 16.51 26.76
C GLY A 330 -7.56 16.07 26.16
N ASN A 331 -7.53 14.97 25.39
CA ASN A 331 -6.31 14.41 24.81
C ASN A 331 -6.04 14.97 23.40
N PRO A 332 -4.99 15.77 23.16
CA PRO A 332 -4.71 16.33 21.85
C PRO A 332 -4.33 15.30 20.78
N PHE A 333 -4.10 14.05 21.14
CA PHE A 333 -3.86 12.97 20.20
C PHE A 333 -5.13 12.24 19.75
N VAL A 334 -6.31 12.60 20.30
CA VAL A 334 -7.58 11.97 19.90
C VAL A 334 -8.65 13.04 19.70
N TRP A 335 -8.96 13.31 18.44
CA TRP A 335 -9.96 14.32 18.08
C TRP A 335 -11.25 13.66 17.59
N THR A 336 -12.36 14.31 17.85
CA THR A 336 -13.64 14.03 17.20
C THR A 336 -13.96 15.21 16.30
N LEU A 337 -14.27 14.91 15.05
CA LEU A 337 -14.79 15.83 14.05
C LEU A 337 -16.26 15.49 13.83
N THR A 338 -17.14 16.45 13.98
CA THR A 338 -18.58 16.35 13.69
C THR A 338 -18.96 17.38 12.63
N PHE A 339 -19.65 16.96 11.58
CA PHE A 339 -20.16 17.85 10.56
C PHE A 339 -21.48 17.33 9.98
N PHE A 340 -22.24 18.22 9.34
CA PHE A 340 -23.52 17.88 8.73
C PHE A 340 -23.36 17.58 7.23
N GLY A 341 -24.10 16.58 6.76
CA GLY A 341 -24.24 16.32 5.34
C GLY A 341 -24.87 17.52 4.64
N PRO A 342 -24.34 17.92 3.45
CA PRO A 342 -24.88 19.08 2.73
C PRO A 342 -26.35 18.91 2.34
N TYR A 343 -27.10 20.02 2.33
CA TYR A 343 -28.48 20.02 1.84
C TYR A 343 -28.54 19.60 0.36
N ASP A 344 -29.64 18.98 -0.03
CA ASP A 344 -29.91 18.52 -1.41
C ASP A 344 -28.93 17.42 -1.92
N THR A 345 -28.22 16.75 -1.00
CA THR A 345 -27.35 15.59 -1.31
C THR A 345 -27.91 14.29 -0.74
N ASP A 346 -27.29 13.17 -1.13
CA ASP A 346 -27.62 11.85 -0.55
C ASP A 346 -27.26 11.73 0.94
N LEU A 347 -26.52 12.70 1.49
CA LEU A 347 -26.14 12.83 2.90
C LEU A 347 -26.97 13.88 3.65
N SER A 348 -27.99 14.47 3.02
CA SER A 348 -28.81 15.50 3.66
C SER A 348 -29.44 14.99 4.96
N GLY A 349 -29.25 15.74 6.04
CA GLY A 349 -29.72 15.39 7.38
C GLY A 349 -28.74 14.51 8.19
N ALA A 350 -27.66 13.99 7.59
CA ALA A 350 -26.68 13.19 8.30
C ALA A 350 -25.87 14.01 9.31
N ILE A 351 -25.70 13.48 10.52
CA ILE A 351 -24.66 13.93 11.47
C ILE A 351 -23.49 12.96 11.36
N ILE A 352 -22.39 13.44 10.78
CA ILE A 352 -21.23 12.61 10.49
C ILE A 352 -20.17 12.82 11.55
N ASN A 353 -19.86 11.74 12.28
CA ASN A 353 -18.86 11.71 13.33
C ASN A 353 -17.63 10.95 12.85
N VAL A 354 -16.47 11.58 12.95
CA VAL A 354 -15.17 11.03 12.55
C VAL A 354 -14.19 11.13 13.71
N ARG A 355 -13.46 10.06 13.98
CA ARG A 355 -12.41 10.01 14.99
C ARG A 355 -11.03 10.03 14.32
N LEU A 356 -10.18 10.97 14.75
CA LEU A 356 -8.78 11.04 14.34
C LEU A 356 -7.91 10.64 15.53
N HIS A 357 -7.08 9.61 15.34
CA HIS A 357 -6.03 9.23 16.29
C HIS A 357 -4.69 9.64 15.73
N PHE A 358 -4.02 10.56 16.39
CA PHE A 358 -2.69 11.03 16.01
C PHE A 358 -1.61 10.14 16.63
N PRO A 359 -0.59 9.73 15.86
CA PRO A 359 0.57 9.04 16.39
C PRO A 359 1.45 10.01 17.19
N VAL A 360 2.31 9.46 18.04
CA VAL A 360 3.25 10.25 18.83
C VAL A 360 4.32 10.92 17.96
N ASP A 361 4.59 10.30 16.82
CA ASP A 361 5.57 10.77 15.82
C ASP A 361 4.90 11.55 14.67
N PHE A 362 3.75 12.17 14.91
CA PHE A 362 3.12 13.07 13.94
C PHE A 362 4.00 14.30 13.70
N PRO A 363 4.27 14.72 12.45
CA PRO A 363 3.65 14.33 11.19
C PRO A 363 4.36 13.22 10.39
N GLU A 364 5.44 12.63 10.88
CA GLU A 364 6.20 11.56 10.21
C GLU A 364 5.33 10.32 10.01
N GLU A 365 4.58 9.93 11.03
CA GLU A 365 3.44 9.00 10.91
C GLU A 365 2.14 9.80 10.78
N GLN A 366 1.20 9.26 10.01
CA GLN A 366 -0.07 9.94 9.70
C GLN A 366 -1.22 9.49 10.59
N PRO A 367 -2.24 10.32 10.85
CA PRO A 367 -3.35 9.95 11.70
C PRO A 367 -4.16 8.77 11.13
N ARG A 368 -4.72 7.96 12.02
CA ARG A 368 -5.73 6.96 11.69
C ARG A 368 -7.11 7.59 11.82
N VAL A 369 -7.80 7.66 10.69
CA VAL A 369 -9.12 8.28 10.58
C VAL A 369 -10.17 7.20 10.50
N THR A 370 -11.09 7.22 11.46
CA THR A 370 -12.18 6.24 11.60
C THR A 370 -13.51 6.96 11.52
N VAL A 371 -14.37 6.61 10.59
CA VAL A 371 -15.73 7.14 10.49
C VAL A 371 -16.63 6.38 11.47
N LEU A 372 -17.13 7.06 12.50
CA LEU A 372 -17.95 6.46 13.54
C LEU A 372 -19.40 6.26 13.07
N THR A 373 -19.91 7.20 12.30
CA THR A 373 -21.22 7.10 11.66
C THR A 373 -21.22 5.97 10.63
N PRO A 374 -22.09 4.97 10.71
CA PRO A 374 -22.08 3.84 9.80
C PRO A 374 -22.61 4.21 8.41
N LEU A 375 -21.74 4.75 7.55
CA LEU A 375 -22.09 5.15 6.19
C LEU A 375 -21.77 4.03 5.18
N PHE A 376 -22.71 3.76 4.26
CA PHE A 376 -22.46 2.93 3.08
C PHE A 376 -21.73 3.75 2.01
N HIS A 377 -20.41 3.87 2.14
CA HIS A 377 -19.62 4.77 1.31
C HIS A 377 -18.41 4.03 0.69
N HIS A 378 -18.06 4.35 -0.55
CA HIS A 378 -17.00 3.68 -1.31
C HIS A 378 -15.59 3.89 -0.75
N ARG A 379 -15.36 4.99 -0.03
CA ARG A 379 -14.07 5.35 0.62
C ARG A 379 -13.97 4.92 2.08
N ILE A 380 -14.98 4.25 2.62
CA ILE A 380 -15.01 3.81 4.03
C ILE A 380 -15.01 2.28 4.06
N SER A 381 -14.01 1.69 4.73
CA SER A 381 -13.98 0.25 4.97
C SER A 381 -15.15 -0.16 5.88
N PRO A 382 -16.01 -1.09 5.48
CA PRO A 382 -17.06 -1.61 6.34
C PRO A 382 -16.57 -2.25 7.64
N ALA A 383 -15.45 -2.98 7.60
CA ALA A 383 -14.88 -3.67 8.75
C ALA A 383 -14.08 -2.74 9.64
N THR A 384 -13.05 -2.07 9.11
CA THR A 384 -12.11 -1.27 9.89
C THR A 384 -12.63 0.14 10.18
N LYS A 385 -13.69 0.59 9.48
CA LYS A 385 -14.21 1.96 9.49
C LYS A 385 -13.19 3.01 9.04
N ALA A 386 -12.05 2.59 8.52
CA ALA A 386 -11.01 3.49 8.06
C ALA A 386 -11.45 4.25 6.80
N LEU A 387 -11.18 5.55 6.78
CA LEU A 387 -11.43 6.43 5.63
C LEU A 387 -10.19 6.53 4.74
N CYS A 388 -10.37 6.26 3.47
CA CYS A 388 -9.35 6.49 2.45
C CYS A 388 -9.44 7.91 1.92
N TYR A 389 -8.56 8.80 2.37
CA TYR A 389 -8.50 10.21 2.01
C TYR A 389 -7.05 10.65 1.78
N PHE A 390 -6.84 11.78 1.13
CA PHE A 390 -5.52 12.26 0.71
C PHE A 390 -5.34 13.75 0.99
N PRO A 391 -4.74 14.12 2.14
CA PRO A 391 -4.43 15.51 2.42
C PRO A 391 -3.21 15.98 1.60
N ASN A 392 -3.23 17.22 1.15
CA ASN A 392 -2.11 17.83 0.41
C ASN A 392 -0.96 18.23 1.34
N LYS A 393 -1.25 18.54 2.61
CA LYS A 393 -0.26 18.95 3.63
C LYS A 393 -0.36 18.00 4.82
N LEU A 394 0.62 17.12 4.92
CA LEU A 394 0.62 16.03 5.91
C LEU A 394 0.80 16.50 7.36
N TYR A 395 1.38 17.69 7.58
CA TYR A 395 1.64 18.27 8.90
C TYR A 395 0.51 19.21 9.40
N ASP A 396 -0.44 19.54 8.54
CA ASP A 396 -1.48 20.54 8.78
C ASP A 396 -2.82 19.84 9.06
N VAL A 397 -3.28 19.87 10.32
CA VAL A 397 -4.51 19.22 10.74
C VAL A 397 -5.75 19.84 10.08
N GLN A 398 -5.73 21.14 9.76
CA GLN A 398 -6.82 21.76 8.98
C GLN A 398 -6.97 21.10 7.62
N ASN A 399 -5.87 20.88 6.93
CA ASN A 399 -5.89 20.24 5.62
C ASN A 399 -6.36 18.76 5.69
N HIS A 400 -6.07 18.05 6.79
CA HIS A 400 -6.67 16.74 7.04
C HIS A 400 -8.18 16.83 7.18
N ILE A 401 -8.70 17.74 8.01
CA ILE A 401 -10.14 17.92 8.24
C ILE A 401 -10.85 18.27 6.92
N GLU A 402 -10.34 19.25 6.18
CA GLU A 402 -10.90 19.65 4.88
C GLU A 402 -10.92 18.49 3.88
N SER A 403 -9.84 17.70 3.81
CA SER A 403 -9.74 16.53 2.93
C SER A 403 -10.69 15.40 3.35
N ILE A 404 -10.90 15.20 4.66
CA ILE A 404 -11.86 14.22 5.19
C ILE A 404 -13.28 14.61 4.78
N ILE A 405 -13.66 15.85 5.04
CA ILE A 405 -14.99 16.37 4.69
C ILE A 405 -15.21 16.27 3.19
N ALA A 406 -14.30 16.82 2.39
CA ALA A 406 -14.39 16.77 0.93
C ALA A 406 -14.53 15.35 0.38
N THR A 407 -13.78 14.38 0.94
CA THR A 407 -13.87 12.98 0.52
C THR A 407 -15.23 12.35 0.80
N ILE A 408 -15.84 12.67 1.94
CA ILE A 408 -17.12 12.07 2.36
C ILE A 408 -18.30 12.69 1.59
N ILE A 409 -18.25 14.01 1.32
CA ILE A 409 -19.34 14.71 0.65
C ILE A 409 -19.26 14.70 -0.88
N ASP A 410 -18.22 14.10 -1.47
CA ASP A 410 -18.05 14.05 -2.92
C ASP A 410 -19.10 13.13 -3.56
N GLU A 411 -20.08 13.73 -4.24
CA GLU A 411 -21.16 13.00 -4.93
C GLU A 411 -20.77 12.47 -6.31
N THR A 412 -19.69 12.99 -6.89
CA THR A 412 -19.24 12.68 -8.25
C THR A 412 -17.77 12.27 -8.32
N PRO A 413 -17.34 11.31 -7.48
CA PRO A 413 -15.94 10.93 -7.44
C PRO A 413 -15.49 10.31 -8.77
N SER A 414 -14.30 10.68 -9.21
CA SER A 414 -13.66 10.03 -10.33
C SER A 414 -13.38 8.56 -10.02
N TYR A 415 -13.58 7.69 -11.02
CA TYR A 415 -13.22 6.28 -10.87
C TYR A 415 -11.70 6.15 -10.69
N ASP A 416 -11.31 5.64 -9.53
CA ASP A 416 -9.94 5.24 -9.25
C ASP A 416 -9.94 3.86 -8.57
N PRO A 417 -9.56 2.79 -9.27
CA PRO A 417 -9.57 1.44 -8.73
C PRO A 417 -8.63 1.28 -7.53
N ARG A 418 -7.65 2.16 -7.35
CA ARG A 418 -6.71 2.16 -6.22
C ARG A 418 -7.30 2.71 -4.93
N ALA A 419 -8.44 3.37 -5.04
CA ALA A 419 -9.18 3.96 -3.92
C ALA A 419 -10.48 3.21 -3.58
N LEU A 420 -10.64 1.99 -4.11
CA LEU A 420 -11.80 1.13 -3.87
C LEU A 420 -11.66 0.40 -2.53
N VAL A 421 -12.11 1.06 -1.47
CA VAL A 421 -11.98 0.57 -0.09
C VAL A 421 -13.15 -0.33 0.29
N ASN A 422 -14.36 0.05 -0.12
CA ASN A 422 -15.58 -0.76 0.05
C ASN A 422 -15.95 -1.41 -1.28
N PRO A 423 -15.62 -2.70 -1.49
CA PRO A 423 -15.86 -3.35 -2.78
C PRO A 423 -17.33 -3.39 -3.21
N ASP A 424 -18.25 -3.51 -2.24
CA ASP A 424 -19.68 -3.59 -2.55
C ASP A 424 -20.27 -2.22 -2.93
N ALA A 425 -19.84 -1.17 -2.25
CA ALA A 425 -20.21 0.20 -2.59
C ALA A 425 -19.63 0.62 -3.95
N SER A 426 -18.40 0.22 -4.22
CA SER A 426 -17.69 0.54 -5.46
C SER A 426 -18.38 -0.04 -6.70
N VAL A 427 -18.75 -1.31 -6.67
CA VAL A 427 -19.48 -1.96 -7.77
C VAL A 427 -20.80 -1.25 -8.07
N LEU A 428 -21.50 -0.75 -7.04
CA LEU A 428 -22.75 -0.04 -7.22
C LEU A 428 -22.57 1.38 -7.75
N LEU A 429 -21.56 2.09 -7.25
CA LEU A 429 -21.32 3.52 -7.61
C LEU A 429 -20.91 3.67 -9.07
N TRP A 430 -20.06 2.79 -9.57
CA TRP A 430 -19.56 2.83 -10.97
C TRP A 430 -20.22 1.81 -11.89
N GLY A 431 -21.30 1.16 -11.44
CA GLY A 431 -22.14 0.29 -12.27
C GLY A 431 -23.08 1.06 -13.18
N ASP A 432 -24.09 0.34 -13.69
CA ASP A 432 -25.15 0.94 -14.50
C ASP A 432 -26.07 1.87 -13.67
N GLU A 433 -27.03 2.51 -14.32
CA GLU A 433 -27.95 3.45 -13.65
C GLU A 433 -28.79 2.80 -12.54
N ASN A 434 -29.09 1.50 -12.60
CA ASN A 434 -29.80 0.78 -11.55
C ASN A 434 -28.86 0.53 -10.35
N CYS A 435 -27.61 0.23 -10.61
CA CYS A 435 -26.56 0.11 -9.60
C CYS A 435 -26.38 1.43 -8.86
N LYS A 436 -26.25 2.56 -9.58
CA LYS A 436 -26.12 3.90 -9.00
C LYS A 436 -27.32 4.29 -8.15
N LYS A 437 -28.54 4.01 -8.62
CA LYS A 437 -29.77 4.21 -7.81
C LYS A 437 -29.76 3.36 -6.55
N THR A 438 -29.25 2.15 -6.62
CA THR A 438 -29.11 1.25 -5.46
C THR A 438 -28.07 1.76 -4.48
N TYR A 439 -26.93 2.29 -4.97
CA TYR A 439 -25.90 2.94 -4.15
C TYR A 439 -26.49 4.11 -3.35
N ARG A 440 -27.15 5.07 -4.04
CA ARG A 440 -27.77 6.23 -3.41
C ARG A 440 -28.79 5.83 -2.35
N ARG A 441 -29.65 4.84 -2.67
CA ARG A 441 -30.63 4.32 -1.71
C ARG A 441 -29.97 3.73 -0.47
N LYS A 442 -28.89 2.95 -0.61
CA LYS A 442 -28.14 2.37 0.51
C LYS A 442 -27.44 3.44 1.33
N LEU A 443 -26.83 4.44 0.68
CA LEU A 443 -26.19 5.57 1.35
C LEU A 443 -27.22 6.34 2.18
N ARG A 444 -28.35 6.76 1.61
CA ARG A 444 -29.44 7.45 2.34
C ARG A 444 -29.97 6.61 3.50
N ARG A 445 -30.16 5.31 3.30
CA ARG A 445 -30.64 4.41 4.36
C ARG A 445 -29.63 4.34 5.52
N SER A 446 -28.33 4.28 5.23
CA SER A 446 -27.30 4.27 6.26
C SER A 446 -27.26 5.58 7.08
N VAL A 447 -27.73 6.69 6.53
CA VAL A 447 -27.94 7.97 7.26
C VAL A 447 -29.11 7.87 8.22
N ILE A 448 -30.26 7.35 7.76
CA ILE A 448 -31.50 7.27 8.57
C ILE A 448 -31.33 6.27 9.74
N ASP A 449 -30.71 5.12 9.49
CA ASP A 449 -30.47 4.11 10.52
C ASP A 449 -29.53 4.62 11.66
N CYS A 450 -28.86 5.77 11.47
CA CYS A 450 -28.04 6.42 12.49
C CYS A 450 -28.83 7.29 13.47
N ASP A 451 -30.00 7.78 13.06
CA ASP A 451 -30.84 8.66 13.92
C ASP A 451 -31.65 7.84 14.92
N GLU A 452 -31.69 6.51 14.78
CA GLU A 452 -32.43 5.59 15.68
C GLU A 452 -31.55 4.96 16.76
N LEU A 453 -30.22 5.24 16.78
CA LEU A 453 -29.23 4.74 17.76
C LEU A 453 -28.75 5.85 18.69
#